data_806e65ba82d803c0c7a8146ec81440c6
#
_entry.id   806e65ba82d803c0c7a8146ec81440c6
#
_cell.length_a   1.000
_cell.length_b   1.000
_cell.length_c   1.000
_cell.angle_alpha   90.00
_cell.angle_beta   90.00
_cell.angle_gamma   90.00
#
_symmetry.space_group_name_H-M   'P 1'
#
loop_
_entity.id
_entity.type
_entity.pdbx_description
1 polymer ?
#
loop_
_entity_poly.entity_id
_entity_poly.type
_entity_poly.pdbx_seq_one_letter_code
_entity_poly.pdbx_strand_id
1 'polypeptide(L)'
;MLRLIRRDRMLLAAGAAPLLAGVALRCGVPAAEEVLVRCTGTALSPYYGLFDILLASLTPVMFCFIAAMVMLEERDDHIDRYLFATACGRNGYYVSRIVLPALAAFSVTALLLPVFHLSALLAGAVLCLSLTGALQGVIVALLVVALSANKLEGMAVTKLSSLIILGAAVPWFVPAPLCFGLSFLPSFWMGKAMLESRLTYFLPSFAAAVGWIAALWRRIQRGCRFLDRKSDLENSKIPIDPDAASSCILCPCSDMRKHKEVLR
;
A
#
# COMPACT_ATOMS: atom_id res chain seq x y z
N MET A 1 7.06 -2.55 14.63
CA MET A 1 5.89 -2.13 13.86
C MET A 1 4.65 -1.88 14.73
N LEU A 2 4.12 -2.86 15.45
CA LEU A 2 2.92 -2.69 16.32
C LEU A 2 3.04 -1.57 17.38
N ARG A 3 4.21 -1.37 17.98
CA ARG A 3 4.42 -0.29 18.96
C ARG A 3 4.37 1.11 18.33
N LEU A 4 4.87 1.28 17.11
CA LEU A 4 4.80 2.54 16.35
C LEU A 4 3.35 2.86 15.96
N ILE A 5 2.59 1.87 15.50
CA ILE A 5 1.17 2.02 15.14
C ILE A 5 0.34 2.45 16.37
N ARG A 6 0.61 1.89 17.57
CA ARG A 6 -0.10 2.30 18.80
C ARG A 6 0.21 3.72 19.27
N ARG A 7 1.36 4.28 18.89
CA ARG A 7 1.79 5.63 19.29
C ARG A 7 1.20 6.70 18.38
N ASP A 8 0.94 6.37 17.13
CA ASP A 8 0.38 7.30 16.14
C ASP A 8 -1.14 7.10 16.02
N ARG A 9 -1.92 8.07 16.52
CA ARG A 9 -3.40 8.04 16.48
C ARG A 9 -3.93 7.99 15.06
N MET A 10 -3.20 8.58 14.08
CA MET A 10 -3.58 8.57 12.69
C MET A 10 -3.49 7.17 12.07
N LEU A 11 -2.45 6.41 12.43
CA LEU A 11 -2.27 5.02 11.98
C LEU A 11 -3.31 4.08 12.61
N LEU A 12 -3.69 4.32 13.87
CA LEU A 12 -4.79 3.58 14.52
C LEU A 12 -6.13 3.83 13.84
N ALA A 13 -6.43 5.10 13.53
CA ALA A 13 -7.66 5.46 12.82
C ALA A 13 -7.72 4.82 11.42
N ALA A 14 -6.59 4.82 10.69
CA ALA A 14 -6.49 4.16 9.38
C ALA A 14 -6.70 2.64 9.47
N GLY A 15 -6.25 1.99 10.55
CA GLY A 15 -6.49 0.56 10.80
C GLY A 15 -7.94 0.22 11.13
N ALA A 16 -8.67 1.13 11.77
CA ALA A 16 -10.10 0.99 12.07
C ALA A 16 -11.02 1.37 10.90
N ALA A 17 -10.52 2.18 9.96
CA ALA A 17 -11.30 2.70 8.83
C ALA A 17 -12.00 1.61 7.99
N PRO A 18 -11.41 0.45 7.68
CA PRO A 18 -12.09 -0.60 6.93
C PRO A 18 -13.33 -1.16 7.62
N LEU A 19 -13.27 -1.32 8.95
CA LEU A 19 -14.42 -1.78 9.73
C LEU A 19 -15.54 -0.75 9.72
N LEU A 20 -15.21 0.50 9.95
CA LEU A 20 -16.18 1.61 9.89
C LEU A 20 -16.78 1.75 8.49
N ALA A 21 -15.97 1.62 7.45
CA ALA A 21 -16.44 1.64 6.07
C ALA A 21 -17.37 0.45 5.77
N GLY A 22 -17.05 -0.76 6.26
CA GLY A 22 -17.90 -1.94 6.12
C GLY A 22 -19.28 -1.73 6.76
N VAL A 23 -19.31 -1.23 8.01
CA VAL A 23 -20.57 -0.91 8.70
C VAL A 23 -21.33 0.19 7.98
N ALA A 24 -20.65 1.26 7.56
CA ALA A 24 -21.27 2.38 6.83
C ALA A 24 -21.88 1.94 5.50
N LEU A 25 -21.22 1.06 4.75
CA LEU A 25 -21.75 0.51 3.51
C LEU A 25 -22.93 -0.42 3.77
N ARG A 26 -22.81 -1.32 4.74
CA ARG A 26 -23.86 -2.31 5.06
C ARG A 26 -25.16 -1.67 5.54
N CYS A 27 -25.07 -0.58 6.32
CA CYS A 27 -26.24 0.12 6.85
C CYS A 27 -26.63 1.31 5.97
N GLY A 28 -25.66 2.04 5.45
CA GLY A 28 -25.89 3.29 4.72
C GLY A 28 -26.42 3.08 3.32
N VAL A 29 -25.93 2.08 2.58
CA VAL A 29 -26.38 1.84 1.18
C VAL A 29 -27.86 1.44 1.13
N PRO A 30 -28.38 0.48 1.92
CA PRO A 30 -29.80 0.15 1.93
C PRO A 30 -30.67 1.34 2.39
N ALA A 31 -30.23 2.07 3.42
CA ALA A 31 -30.96 3.26 3.88
C ALA A 31 -31.03 4.36 2.80
N ALA A 32 -29.93 4.57 2.08
CA ALA A 32 -29.88 5.51 0.97
C ALA A 32 -30.78 5.03 -0.20
N GLU A 33 -30.83 3.73 -0.47
CA GLU A 33 -31.71 3.17 -1.49
C GLU A 33 -33.19 3.42 -1.19
N GLU A 34 -33.63 3.22 0.07
CA GLU A 34 -35.02 3.49 0.46
C GLU A 34 -35.40 4.97 0.20
N VAL A 35 -34.51 5.89 0.54
CA VAL A 35 -34.73 7.34 0.29
C VAL A 35 -34.74 7.62 -1.21
N LEU A 36 -33.81 7.06 -1.96
CA LEU A 36 -33.68 7.28 -3.40
C LEU A 36 -34.88 6.75 -4.17
N VAL A 37 -35.34 5.53 -3.83
CA VAL A 37 -36.52 4.92 -4.44
C VAL A 37 -37.77 5.78 -4.17
N ARG A 38 -37.92 6.34 -2.97
CA ARG A 38 -39.04 7.23 -2.62
C ARG A 38 -38.99 8.56 -3.38
N CYS A 39 -37.79 9.11 -3.64
CA CYS A 39 -37.63 10.42 -4.28
C CYS A 39 -37.58 10.36 -5.79
N THR A 40 -36.94 9.37 -6.38
CA THR A 40 -36.61 9.29 -7.82
C THR A 40 -37.10 8.00 -8.50
N GLY A 41 -37.56 7.02 -7.74
CA GLY A 41 -37.98 5.71 -8.27
C GLY A 41 -36.79 4.84 -8.78
N THR A 42 -35.53 5.26 -8.58
CA THR A 42 -34.34 4.52 -9.04
C THR A 42 -33.85 3.58 -7.96
N ALA A 43 -33.62 2.30 -8.31
CA ALA A 43 -33.04 1.29 -7.42
C ALA A 43 -31.50 1.32 -7.50
N LEU A 44 -30.84 1.19 -6.36
CA LEU A 44 -29.38 1.11 -6.24
C LEU A 44 -28.83 -0.32 -6.41
N SER A 45 -29.73 -1.30 -6.42
CA SER A 45 -29.41 -2.73 -6.53
C SER A 45 -28.38 -3.10 -7.62
N PRO A 46 -28.40 -2.51 -8.86
CA PRO A 46 -27.41 -2.82 -9.90
C PRO A 46 -25.96 -2.43 -9.53
N TYR A 47 -25.80 -1.52 -8.57
CA TYR A 47 -24.50 -0.99 -8.16
C TYR A 47 -23.94 -1.64 -6.88
N TYR A 48 -24.66 -2.61 -6.28
CA TYR A 48 -24.19 -3.28 -5.07
C TYR A 48 -22.83 -3.95 -5.24
N GLY A 49 -22.56 -4.56 -6.40
CA GLY A 49 -21.24 -5.11 -6.71
C GLY A 49 -20.11 -4.08 -6.72
N LEU A 50 -20.41 -2.81 -7.07
CA LEU A 50 -19.45 -1.72 -7.03
C LEU A 50 -19.06 -1.38 -5.57
N PHE A 51 -20.03 -1.36 -4.65
CA PHE A 51 -19.77 -1.12 -3.22
C PHE A 51 -18.96 -2.26 -2.61
N ASP A 52 -19.22 -3.51 -3.00
CA ASP A 52 -18.44 -4.65 -2.55
C ASP A 52 -16.99 -4.58 -3.03
N ILE A 53 -16.74 -4.18 -4.29
CA ILE A 53 -15.38 -3.96 -4.81
C ILE A 53 -14.70 -2.80 -4.07
N LEU A 54 -15.44 -1.73 -3.77
CA LEU A 54 -14.90 -0.58 -3.06
C LEU A 54 -14.43 -1.01 -1.66
N LEU A 55 -15.21 -1.81 -0.94
CA LEU A 55 -14.80 -2.37 0.34
C LEU A 55 -13.58 -3.30 0.20
N ALA A 56 -13.60 -4.19 -0.81
CA ALA A 56 -12.52 -5.12 -1.11
C ALA A 56 -11.20 -4.44 -1.46
N SER A 57 -11.25 -3.27 -2.08
CA SER A 57 -10.08 -2.49 -2.46
C SER A 57 -9.62 -1.55 -1.35
N LEU A 58 -10.55 -0.88 -0.66
CA LEU A 58 -10.27 0.09 0.38
C LEU A 58 -9.52 -0.55 1.56
N THR A 59 -9.96 -1.72 2.00
CA THR A 59 -9.36 -2.45 3.13
C THR A 59 -7.87 -2.70 2.93
N PRO A 60 -7.40 -3.37 1.84
CA PRO A 60 -5.98 -3.61 1.63
C PRO A 60 -5.18 -2.34 1.39
N VAL A 61 -5.77 -1.36 0.71
CA VAL A 61 -5.10 -0.08 0.46
C VAL A 61 -4.81 0.64 1.77
N MET A 62 -5.73 0.64 2.74
CA MET A 62 -5.49 1.24 4.06
C MET A 62 -4.38 0.53 4.83
N PHE A 63 -4.36 -0.81 4.88
CA PHE A 63 -3.30 -1.57 5.54
C PHE A 63 -1.92 -1.35 4.89
N CYS A 64 -1.86 -1.40 3.56
CA CYS A 64 -0.61 -1.18 2.83
C CYS A 64 -0.14 0.28 2.89
N PHE A 65 -1.08 1.25 2.96
CA PHE A 65 -0.78 2.65 3.22
C PHE A 65 -0.08 2.84 4.57
N ILE A 66 -0.61 2.22 5.65
CA ILE A 66 0.02 2.27 6.98
C ILE A 66 1.47 1.76 6.89
N ALA A 67 1.69 0.64 6.20
CA ALA A 67 3.02 0.08 6.03
C ALA A 67 3.95 1.02 5.25
N ALA A 68 3.46 1.63 4.17
CA ALA A 68 4.22 2.60 3.38
C ALA A 68 4.60 3.84 4.21
N MET A 69 3.67 4.37 5.03
CA MET A 69 3.93 5.50 5.91
C MET A 69 5.00 5.20 6.96
N VAL A 70 4.95 4.00 7.57
CA VAL A 70 6.00 3.55 8.52
C VAL A 70 7.36 3.45 7.82
N MET A 71 7.41 2.95 6.58
CA MET A 71 8.66 2.88 5.81
C MET A 71 9.23 4.26 5.47
N LEU A 72 8.37 5.25 5.17
CA LEU A 72 8.80 6.62 4.92
C LEU A 72 9.28 7.30 6.20
N GLU A 73 8.62 7.07 7.34
CA GLU A 73 9.07 7.55 8.66
C GLU A 73 10.45 6.96 9.04
N GLU A 74 10.65 5.65 8.85
CA GLU A 74 11.95 5.01 9.05
C GLU A 74 13.04 5.59 8.12
N ARG A 75 12.66 6.05 6.92
CA ARG A 75 13.57 6.74 5.98
C ARG A 75 13.88 8.16 6.43
N ASP A 76 12.88 8.92 6.87
CA ASP A 76 13.05 10.29 7.37
C ASP A 76 13.96 10.32 8.62
N ASP A 77 13.83 9.33 9.51
CA ASP A 77 14.65 9.13 10.71
C ASP A 77 16.02 8.48 10.42
N HIS A 78 16.34 8.17 9.16
CA HIS A 78 17.56 7.46 8.74
C HIS A 78 17.75 6.06 9.36
N ILE A 79 16.71 5.46 9.93
CA ILE A 79 16.73 4.13 10.54
C ILE A 79 16.89 3.03 9.47
N ASP A 80 16.43 3.28 8.26
CA ASP A 80 16.53 2.39 7.11
C ASP A 80 17.97 1.94 6.83
N ARG A 81 18.95 2.85 6.98
CA ARG A 81 20.38 2.57 6.77
C ARG A 81 20.90 1.49 7.73
N TYR A 82 20.50 1.55 8.99
CA TYR A 82 20.86 0.54 9.99
C TYR A 82 20.20 -0.81 9.69
N LEU A 83 18.95 -0.80 9.22
CA LEU A 83 18.23 -2.01 8.86
C LEU A 83 18.81 -2.69 7.61
N PHE A 84 19.31 -1.92 6.65
CA PHE A 84 19.99 -2.47 5.46
C PHE A 84 21.32 -3.16 5.77
N ALA A 85 21.98 -2.78 6.87
CA ALA A 85 23.22 -3.42 7.33
C ALA A 85 22.98 -4.76 8.04
N THR A 86 21.73 -5.15 8.30
CA THR A 86 21.41 -6.43 8.92
C THR A 86 21.52 -7.60 7.93
N ALA A 87 21.56 -8.83 8.44
CA ALA A 87 21.68 -10.05 7.65
C ALA A 87 20.58 -10.22 6.56
N CYS A 88 19.40 -9.60 6.74
CA CYS A 88 18.32 -9.64 5.75
C CYS A 88 18.59 -8.79 4.51
N GLY A 89 19.50 -7.83 4.59
CA GLY A 89 19.81 -6.92 3.51
C GLY A 89 18.61 -6.04 3.08
N ARG A 90 18.85 -5.18 2.08
CA ARG A 90 17.86 -4.22 1.56
C ARG A 90 16.61 -4.91 0.98
N ASN A 91 16.79 -5.95 0.19
CA ASN A 91 15.66 -6.65 -0.44
C ASN A 91 14.76 -7.34 0.61
N GLY A 92 15.37 -7.98 1.62
CA GLY A 92 14.64 -8.62 2.70
C GLY A 92 13.82 -7.62 3.53
N TYR A 93 14.36 -6.43 3.77
CA TYR A 93 13.64 -5.33 4.42
C TYR A 93 12.35 -4.96 3.66
N TYR A 94 12.46 -4.62 2.36
CA TYR A 94 11.30 -4.23 1.55
C TYR A 94 10.27 -5.36 1.45
N VAL A 95 10.72 -6.59 1.21
CA VAL A 95 9.81 -7.74 1.11
C VAL A 95 9.05 -7.95 2.41
N SER A 96 9.72 -7.95 3.56
CA SER A 96 9.05 -8.17 4.85
C SER A 96 8.08 -7.04 5.20
N ARG A 97 8.42 -5.78 4.87
CA ARG A 97 7.58 -4.62 5.16
C ARG A 97 6.35 -4.50 4.27
N ILE A 98 6.35 -5.11 3.09
CA ILE A 98 5.23 -5.08 2.14
C ILE A 98 4.40 -6.36 2.20
N VAL A 99 5.05 -7.53 2.23
CA VAL A 99 4.33 -8.82 2.19
C VAL A 99 3.53 -9.07 3.47
N LEU A 100 4.08 -8.74 4.64
CA LEU A 100 3.38 -8.97 5.90
C LEU A 100 2.06 -8.18 6.01
N PRO A 101 2.02 -6.85 5.76
CA PRO A 101 0.78 -6.11 5.72
C PRO A 101 -0.17 -6.57 4.61
N ALA A 102 0.34 -6.99 3.46
CA ALA A 102 -0.47 -7.50 2.36
C ALA A 102 -1.20 -8.81 2.74
N LEU A 103 -0.51 -9.73 3.43
CA LEU A 103 -1.13 -10.96 3.97
C LEU A 103 -2.16 -10.64 5.05
N ALA A 104 -1.86 -9.72 5.96
CA ALA A 104 -2.82 -9.27 6.96
C ALA A 104 -4.05 -8.62 6.31
N ALA A 105 -3.84 -7.77 5.32
CA ALA A 105 -4.90 -7.13 4.55
C ALA A 105 -5.77 -8.14 3.81
N PHE A 106 -5.15 -9.13 3.15
CA PHE A 106 -5.87 -10.23 2.51
C PHE A 106 -6.76 -10.98 3.50
N SER A 107 -6.21 -11.37 4.66
CA SER A 107 -6.95 -12.11 5.68
C SER A 107 -8.13 -11.29 6.24
N VAL A 108 -7.89 -10.01 6.54
CA VAL A 108 -8.95 -9.11 7.03
C VAL A 108 -10.02 -8.90 5.97
N THR A 109 -9.66 -8.67 4.70
CA THR A 109 -10.62 -8.48 3.62
C THR A 109 -11.45 -9.75 3.39
N ALA A 110 -10.81 -10.93 3.41
CA ALA A 110 -11.49 -12.20 3.25
C ALA A 110 -12.50 -12.51 4.39
N LEU A 111 -12.27 -11.93 5.58
CA LEU A 111 -13.20 -12.02 6.72
C LEU A 111 -14.29 -10.95 6.66
N LEU A 112 -13.96 -9.72 6.22
CA LEU A 112 -14.90 -8.60 6.18
C LEU A 112 -15.93 -8.75 5.04
N LEU A 113 -15.49 -9.18 3.86
CA LEU A 113 -16.38 -9.31 2.71
C LEU A 113 -17.61 -10.20 2.98
N PRO A 114 -17.48 -11.43 3.54
CA PRO A 114 -18.64 -12.27 3.84
C PRO A 114 -19.61 -11.67 4.87
N VAL A 115 -19.14 -10.76 5.72
CA VAL A 115 -19.96 -10.11 6.75
C VAL A 115 -20.69 -8.89 6.21
N PHE A 116 -20.03 -8.10 5.37
CA PHE A 116 -20.50 -6.78 4.93
C PHE A 116 -20.93 -6.70 3.48
N HIS A 117 -20.88 -7.81 2.70
CA HIS A 117 -21.28 -7.80 1.29
C HIS A 117 -22.75 -7.38 1.12
N LEU A 118 -23.01 -6.69 0.02
CA LEU A 118 -24.35 -6.25 -0.39
C LEU A 118 -24.89 -7.14 -1.51
N SER A 119 -24.01 -7.66 -2.39
CA SER A 119 -24.38 -8.54 -3.50
C SER A 119 -24.25 -10.03 -3.12
N ALA A 120 -24.92 -10.91 -3.86
CA ALA A 120 -24.79 -12.36 -3.67
C ALA A 120 -23.43 -12.85 -4.19
N LEU A 121 -22.42 -12.89 -3.32
CA LEU A 121 -21.07 -13.30 -3.65
C LEU A 121 -20.87 -14.79 -3.45
N LEU A 122 -20.37 -15.47 -4.48
CA LEU A 122 -19.88 -16.85 -4.36
C LEU A 122 -18.55 -16.85 -3.60
N ALA A 123 -18.29 -17.89 -2.78
CA ALA A 123 -17.05 -17.99 -2.00
C ALA A 123 -15.76 -17.81 -2.86
N GLY A 124 -15.78 -18.34 -4.10
CA GLY A 124 -14.69 -18.13 -5.05
C GLY A 124 -14.48 -16.65 -5.43
N ALA A 125 -15.56 -15.89 -5.60
CA ALA A 125 -15.48 -14.45 -5.89
C ALA A 125 -14.91 -13.65 -4.70
N VAL A 126 -15.29 -14.00 -3.47
CA VAL A 126 -14.75 -13.39 -2.24
C VAL A 126 -13.25 -13.58 -2.17
N LEU A 127 -12.75 -14.79 -2.40
CA LEU A 127 -11.30 -15.06 -2.38
C LEU A 127 -10.56 -14.31 -3.49
N CYS A 128 -11.10 -14.32 -4.71
CA CYS A 128 -10.48 -13.60 -5.84
C CYS A 128 -10.47 -12.09 -5.62
N LEU A 129 -11.57 -11.50 -5.11
CA LEU A 129 -11.64 -10.08 -4.77
C LEU A 129 -10.66 -9.72 -3.66
N SER A 130 -10.59 -10.52 -2.60
CA SER A 130 -9.66 -10.27 -1.49
C SER A 130 -8.20 -10.33 -1.95
N LEU A 131 -7.87 -11.28 -2.82
CA LEU A 131 -6.52 -11.46 -3.32
C LEU A 131 -6.12 -10.35 -4.31
N THR A 132 -7.00 -10.02 -5.26
CA THR A 132 -6.76 -8.91 -6.20
C THR A 132 -6.71 -7.57 -5.49
N GLY A 133 -7.56 -7.35 -4.48
CA GLY A 133 -7.53 -6.18 -3.62
C GLY A 133 -6.20 -6.08 -2.83
N ALA A 134 -5.71 -7.18 -2.26
CA ALA A 134 -4.42 -7.21 -1.58
C ALA A 134 -3.25 -6.84 -2.52
N LEU A 135 -3.24 -7.37 -3.74
CA LEU A 135 -2.25 -6.99 -4.75
C LEU A 135 -2.35 -5.51 -5.14
N GLN A 136 -3.56 -4.97 -5.22
CA GLN A 136 -3.77 -3.54 -5.46
C GLN A 136 -3.23 -2.69 -4.31
N GLY A 137 -3.42 -3.10 -3.05
CA GLY A 137 -2.82 -2.46 -1.89
C GLY A 137 -1.28 -2.46 -1.97
N VAL A 138 -0.67 -3.57 -2.39
CA VAL A 138 0.79 -3.65 -2.62
C VAL A 138 1.24 -2.67 -3.70
N ILE A 139 0.49 -2.54 -4.81
CA ILE A 139 0.80 -1.57 -5.87
C ILE A 139 0.81 -0.14 -5.30
N VAL A 140 -0.20 0.23 -4.51
CA VAL A 140 -0.28 1.55 -3.88
C VAL A 140 0.90 1.77 -2.93
N ALA A 141 1.24 0.80 -2.07
CA ALA A 141 2.39 0.92 -1.18
C ALA A 141 3.71 1.10 -1.92
N LEU A 142 3.95 0.29 -2.95
CA LEU A 142 5.15 0.40 -3.79
C LEU A 142 5.21 1.75 -4.52
N LEU A 143 4.07 2.24 -5.00
CA LEU A 143 3.98 3.52 -5.70
C LEU A 143 4.31 4.68 -4.75
N VAL A 144 3.77 4.66 -3.54
CA VAL A 144 4.08 5.63 -2.49
C VAL A 144 5.57 5.63 -2.16
N VAL A 145 6.15 4.46 -1.88
CA VAL A 145 7.57 4.33 -1.52
C VAL A 145 8.51 4.68 -2.70
N ALA A 146 8.10 4.40 -3.95
CA ALA A 146 8.90 4.65 -5.15
C ALA A 146 8.89 6.12 -5.61
N LEU A 147 7.81 6.86 -5.31
CA LEU A 147 7.63 8.24 -5.77
C LEU A 147 7.86 9.29 -4.69
N SER A 148 7.82 8.91 -3.42
CA SER A 148 7.94 9.86 -2.31
C SER A 148 9.32 9.79 -1.66
N ALA A 149 9.90 10.96 -1.38
CA ALA A 149 11.13 11.08 -0.62
C ALA A 149 10.86 11.09 0.89
N ASN A 150 9.75 11.69 1.33
CA ASN A 150 9.40 11.95 2.73
C ASN A 150 7.91 11.65 3.01
N LYS A 151 7.56 11.58 4.29
CA LYS A 151 6.21 11.26 4.78
C LYS A 151 5.14 12.22 4.23
N LEU A 152 5.44 13.52 4.12
CA LEU A 152 4.50 14.52 3.59
C LEU A 152 4.17 14.30 2.11
N GLU A 153 5.19 14.03 1.31
CA GLU A 153 5.04 13.72 -0.11
C GLU A 153 4.29 12.39 -0.30
N GLY A 154 4.55 11.41 0.58
CA GLY A 154 3.85 10.13 0.62
C GLY A 154 2.34 10.27 0.78
N MET A 155 1.88 11.18 1.62
CA MET A 155 0.45 11.46 1.78
C MET A 155 -0.18 12.02 0.50
N ALA A 156 0.52 12.89 -0.24
CA ALA A 156 0.03 13.42 -1.50
C ALA A 156 -0.07 12.34 -2.59
N VAL A 157 0.97 11.51 -2.70
CA VAL A 157 1.00 10.38 -3.66
C VAL A 157 -0.09 9.36 -3.34
N THR A 158 -0.39 9.12 -2.08
CA THR A 158 -1.48 8.20 -1.67
C THR A 158 -2.85 8.70 -2.13
N LYS A 159 -3.12 10.00 -2.03
CA LYS A 159 -4.37 10.57 -2.55
C LYS A 159 -4.50 10.38 -4.06
N LEU A 160 -3.43 10.55 -4.82
CA LEU A 160 -3.41 10.28 -6.26
C LEU A 160 -3.56 8.79 -6.56
N SER A 161 -2.94 7.92 -5.77
CA SER A 161 -3.03 6.47 -5.94
C SER A 161 -4.43 5.92 -5.70
N SER A 162 -5.25 6.59 -4.87
CA SER A 162 -6.65 6.21 -4.63
C SER A 162 -7.51 6.32 -5.89
N LEU A 163 -7.12 7.15 -6.87
CA LEU A 163 -7.77 7.23 -8.18
C LEU A 163 -7.71 5.90 -8.95
N ILE A 164 -6.74 5.04 -8.66
CA ILE A 164 -6.65 3.71 -9.26
C ILE A 164 -7.89 2.86 -8.91
N ILE A 165 -8.48 3.07 -7.73
CA ILE A 165 -9.70 2.36 -7.29
C ILE A 165 -10.89 2.73 -8.19
N LEU A 166 -10.95 3.98 -8.66
CA LEU A 166 -12.02 4.44 -9.57
C LEU A 166 -12.04 3.67 -10.90
N GLY A 167 -10.91 3.08 -11.30
CA GLY A 167 -10.86 2.19 -12.46
C GLY A 167 -11.85 1.02 -12.37
N ALA A 168 -12.24 0.59 -11.17
CA ALA A 168 -13.23 -0.45 -10.96
C ALA A 168 -14.66 -0.02 -11.34
N ALA A 169 -14.97 1.27 -11.28
CA ALA A 169 -16.28 1.81 -11.63
C ALA A 169 -16.48 1.97 -13.15
N VAL A 170 -15.39 2.04 -13.91
CA VAL A 170 -15.43 2.30 -15.36
C VAL A 170 -16.37 1.36 -16.13
N PRO A 171 -16.40 0.03 -15.87
CA PRO A 171 -17.29 -0.87 -16.60
C PRO A 171 -18.78 -0.57 -16.44
N TRP A 172 -19.19 0.11 -15.35
CA TRP A 172 -20.60 0.51 -15.11
C TRP A 172 -21.01 1.79 -15.83
N PHE A 173 -20.09 2.73 -16.03
CA PHE A 173 -20.42 4.08 -16.49
C PHE A 173 -19.94 4.36 -17.91
N VAL A 174 -18.96 3.63 -18.42
CA VAL A 174 -18.35 3.88 -19.72
C VAL A 174 -18.69 2.75 -20.70
N PRO A 175 -19.34 3.07 -21.83
CA PRO A 175 -19.69 2.05 -22.83
C PRO A 175 -18.44 1.45 -23.50
N ALA A 176 -18.53 0.19 -23.91
CA ALA A 176 -17.57 -0.41 -24.79
C ALA A 176 -17.63 0.31 -26.19
N PRO A 177 -16.50 0.59 -26.88
CA PRO A 177 -15.15 0.08 -26.61
C PRO A 177 -14.24 0.99 -25.75
N LEU A 178 -14.68 2.21 -25.38
CA LEU A 178 -13.85 3.21 -24.68
C LEU A 178 -13.33 2.71 -23.32
N CYS A 179 -14.11 1.87 -22.63
CA CYS A 179 -13.72 1.32 -21.34
C CYS A 179 -12.40 0.51 -21.39
N PHE A 180 -12.07 -0.12 -22.54
CA PHE A 180 -10.84 -0.89 -22.69
C PHE A 180 -9.56 -0.05 -22.71
N GLY A 181 -9.65 1.26 -22.87
CA GLY A 181 -8.50 2.17 -22.71
C GLY A 181 -7.87 2.10 -21.30
N LEU A 182 -8.65 1.70 -20.29
CA LEU A 182 -8.18 1.55 -18.91
C LEU A 182 -7.87 0.09 -18.53
N SER A 183 -7.81 -0.82 -19.50
CA SER A 183 -7.54 -2.25 -19.28
C SER A 183 -6.16 -2.54 -18.66
N PHE A 184 -5.22 -1.58 -18.66
CA PHE A 184 -3.94 -1.71 -17.99
C PHE A 184 -4.05 -1.60 -16.45
N LEU A 185 -5.19 -1.13 -15.91
CA LEU A 185 -5.44 -1.08 -14.47
C LEU A 185 -6.00 -2.42 -13.98
N PRO A 186 -5.45 -3.02 -12.90
CA PRO A 186 -6.00 -4.25 -12.34
C PRO A 186 -7.42 -4.06 -11.78
N SER A 187 -7.75 -2.87 -11.25
CA SER A 187 -9.09 -2.54 -10.75
C SER A 187 -10.17 -2.59 -11.82
N PHE A 188 -9.87 -2.24 -13.07
CA PHE A 188 -10.80 -2.34 -14.19
C PHE A 188 -11.33 -3.78 -14.37
N TRP A 189 -10.43 -4.75 -14.34
CA TRP A 189 -10.78 -6.15 -14.49
C TRP A 189 -11.57 -6.70 -13.29
N MET A 190 -11.31 -6.19 -12.07
CA MET A 190 -12.13 -6.49 -10.89
C MET A 190 -13.58 -6.01 -11.12
N GLY A 191 -13.73 -4.78 -11.61
CA GLY A 191 -15.03 -4.22 -11.95
C GLY A 191 -15.77 -5.06 -12.98
N LYS A 192 -15.10 -5.44 -14.05
CA LYS A 192 -15.67 -6.25 -15.13
C LYS A 192 -16.04 -7.67 -14.65
N ALA A 193 -15.23 -8.29 -13.79
CA ALA A 193 -15.50 -9.59 -13.21
C ALA A 193 -16.82 -9.60 -12.40
N MET A 194 -17.05 -8.53 -11.64
CA MET A 194 -18.28 -8.40 -10.85
C MET A 194 -19.50 -8.07 -11.70
N LEU A 195 -19.35 -7.18 -12.69
CA LEU A 195 -20.45 -6.81 -13.58
C LEU A 195 -20.98 -8.00 -14.40
N GLU A 196 -20.06 -8.81 -14.94
CA GLU A 196 -20.40 -9.98 -15.73
C GLU A 196 -20.55 -11.28 -14.91
N SER A 197 -20.31 -11.22 -13.58
CA SER A 197 -20.33 -12.36 -12.65
C SER A 197 -19.46 -13.54 -13.12
N ARG A 198 -18.32 -13.25 -13.79
CA ARG A 198 -17.42 -14.25 -14.34
C ARG A 198 -16.06 -14.23 -13.67
N LEU A 199 -15.69 -15.33 -13.03
CA LEU A 199 -14.39 -15.50 -12.37
C LEU A 199 -13.19 -15.44 -13.33
N THR A 200 -13.40 -15.71 -14.62
CA THR A 200 -12.32 -15.69 -15.63
C THR A 200 -11.66 -14.33 -15.79
N TYR A 201 -12.38 -13.23 -15.52
CA TYR A 201 -11.82 -11.87 -15.59
C TYR A 201 -10.88 -11.52 -14.44
N PHE A 202 -10.80 -12.34 -13.38
CA PHE A 202 -9.79 -12.17 -12.35
C PHE A 202 -8.38 -12.54 -12.86
N LEU A 203 -8.25 -13.42 -13.85
CA LEU A 203 -6.96 -13.78 -14.45
C LEU A 203 -6.22 -12.56 -15.03
N PRO A 204 -6.81 -11.75 -15.93
CA PRO A 204 -6.17 -10.54 -16.42
C PRO A 204 -5.94 -9.49 -15.32
N SER A 205 -6.79 -9.43 -14.29
CA SER A 205 -6.56 -8.58 -13.12
C SER A 205 -5.27 -8.97 -12.39
N PHE A 206 -5.05 -10.26 -12.16
CA PHE A 206 -3.83 -10.80 -11.57
C PHE A 206 -2.60 -10.49 -12.43
N ALA A 207 -2.69 -10.76 -13.75
CA ALA A 207 -1.59 -10.51 -14.66
C ALA A 207 -1.19 -9.03 -14.67
N ALA A 208 -2.18 -8.13 -14.74
CA ALA A 208 -1.95 -6.69 -14.67
C ALA A 208 -1.32 -6.27 -13.33
N ALA A 209 -1.82 -6.81 -12.20
CA ALA A 209 -1.29 -6.49 -10.88
C ALA A 209 0.17 -6.95 -10.71
N VAL A 210 0.50 -8.18 -11.13
CA VAL A 210 1.88 -8.69 -11.11
C VAL A 210 2.79 -7.86 -12.01
N GLY A 211 2.31 -7.46 -13.20
CA GLY A 211 3.04 -6.58 -14.11
C GLY A 211 3.39 -5.23 -13.47
N TRP A 212 2.43 -4.60 -12.81
CA TRP A 212 2.62 -3.35 -12.08
C TRP A 212 3.60 -3.50 -10.91
N ILE A 213 3.44 -4.54 -10.10
CA ILE A 213 4.35 -4.84 -8.97
C ILE A 213 5.78 -5.03 -9.49
N ALA A 214 5.97 -5.81 -10.56
CA ALA A 214 7.29 -6.03 -11.16
C ALA A 214 7.92 -4.74 -11.72
N ALA A 215 7.13 -3.88 -12.35
CA ALA A 215 7.59 -2.60 -12.89
C ALA A 215 8.04 -1.65 -11.77
N LEU A 216 7.22 -1.49 -10.72
CA LEU A 216 7.53 -0.64 -9.57
C LEU A 216 8.72 -1.18 -8.77
N TRP A 217 8.80 -2.50 -8.58
CA TRP A 217 9.92 -3.13 -7.92
C TRP A 217 11.25 -2.88 -8.64
N ARG A 218 11.24 -3.04 -9.99
CA ARG A 218 12.41 -2.71 -10.80
C ARG A 218 12.81 -1.24 -10.70
N ARG A 219 11.83 -0.34 -10.60
CA ARG A 219 12.09 1.11 -10.41
C ARG A 219 12.79 1.38 -9.08
N ILE A 220 12.31 0.79 -7.97
CA ILE A 220 12.93 0.90 -6.64
C ILE A 220 14.36 0.38 -6.67
N GLN A 221 14.59 -0.79 -7.25
CA GLN A 221 15.93 -1.36 -7.36
C GLN A 221 16.90 -0.52 -8.20
N ARG A 222 16.42 0.14 -9.26
CA ARG A 222 17.26 1.04 -10.08
C ARG A 222 17.64 2.30 -9.31
N GLY A 223 16.70 2.90 -8.60
CA GLY A 223 16.95 4.08 -7.76
C GLY A 223 17.99 3.78 -6.66
N CYS A 224 17.87 2.64 -6.01
CA CYS A 224 18.82 2.20 -4.99
C CYS A 224 20.25 1.99 -5.55
N ARG A 225 20.38 1.35 -6.70
CA ARG A 225 21.70 1.14 -7.34
C ARG A 225 22.39 2.44 -7.77
N PHE A 226 21.61 3.46 -8.12
CA PHE A 226 22.17 4.77 -8.47
C PHE A 226 22.75 5.48 -7.25
N LEU A 227 22.08 5.39 -6.08
CA LEU A 227 22.56 5.97 -4.83
C LEU A 227 23.82 5.25 -4.31
N ASP A 228 23.87 3.92 -4.38
CA ASP A 228 25.06 3.15 -3.99
C ASP A 228 26.28 3.56 -4.85
N ARG A 229 26.11 3.67 -6.17
CA ARG A 229 27.19 4.09 -7.08
C ARG A 229 27.67 5.52 -6.78
N LYS A 230 26.74 6.42 -6.40
CA LYS A 230 27.11 7.81 -6.06
C LYS A 230 27.91 7.85 -4.75
N SER A 231 27.54 7.07 -3.74
CA SER A 231 28.28 6.99 -2.47
C SER A 231 29.68 6.38 -2.64
N ASP A 232 29.82 5.37 -3.52
CA ASP A 232 31.11 4.78 -3.83
C ASP A 232 32.05 5.76 -4.53
N LEU A 233 31.49 6.57 -5.46
CA LEU A 233 32.26 7.63 -6.16
C LEU A 233 32.65 8.77 -5.22
N GLU A 234 31.84 9.09 -4.24
CA GLU A 234 32.11 10.15 -3.25
C GLU A 234 33.18 9.68 -2.26
N ASN A 235 33.10 8.43 -1.78
CA ASN A 235 34.13 7.81 -0.94
C ASN A 235 35.47 7.63 -1.68
N SER A 236 35.46 7.37 -2.98
CA SER A 236 36.69 7.26 -3.77
C SER A 236 37.39 8.60 -4.01
N LYS A 237 36.70 9.73 -3.80
CA LYS A 237 37.25 11.09 -3.92
C LYS A 237 37.80 11.66 -2.64
N ILE A 238 37.59 11.01 -1.49
CA ILE A 238 38.20 11.41 -0.22
C ILE A 238 39.63 10.89 -0.24
N PRO A 239 40.66 11.75 -0.38
CA PRO A 239 42.04 11.30 -0.26
C PRO A 239 42.25 10.79 1.17
N ILE A 240 42.54 9.51 1.30
CA ILE A 240 42.95 8.93 2.57
C ILE A 240 44.32 9.57 2.85
N ASP A 241 44.34 10.57 3.73
CA ASP A 241 45.56 11.16 4.23
C ASP A 241 46.31 10.08 5.06
N PRO A 242 47.41 9.51 4.59
CA PRO A 242 48.08 8.40 5.27
C PRO A 242 48.55 8.80 6.67
N ASP A 243 48.66 10.08 6.98
CA ASP A 243 49.08 10.59 8.29
C ASP A 243 47.92 10.63 9.31
N ALA A 244 46.65 10.66 8.88
CA ALA A 244 45.49 10.56 9.76
C ALA A 244 45.29 9.16 10.35
N ALA A 245 45.77 8.13 9.66
CA ALA A 245 45.69 6.73 10.12
C ALA A 245 46.60 6.44 11.31
N SER A 246 47.68 7.19 11.42
CA SER A 246 48.67 7.03 12.52
C SER A 246 48.20 7.70 13.82
N SER A 247 47.31 8.68 13.75
CA SER A 247 46.80 9.42 14.93
C SER A 247 45.62 8.73 15.62
N CYS A 248 44.93 7.81 14.93
CA CYS A 248 43.79 7.09 15.49
C CYS A 248 44.15 5.88 16.37
N ILE A 249 45.44 5.48 16.43
CA ILE A 249 45.87 4.31 17.23
C ILE A 249 46.11 4.69 18.70
N LEU A 250 46.06 5.97 19.05
CA LEU A 250 46.36 6.50 20.40
C LEU A 250 45.20 7.26 21.05
N CYS A 251 43.96 6.83 20.86
CA CYS A 251 42.85 7.29 21.69
C CYS A 251 42.47 6.20 22.72
N PRO A 252 42.90 6.32 23.99
CA PRO A 252 42.45 5.42 25.03
C PRO A 252 40.98 5.68 25.33
N CYS A 253 40.15 4.63 25.34
CA CYS A 253 38.74 4.59 25.73
C CYS A 253 38.52 4.98 27.20
N SER A 254 38.83 6.21 27.62
CA SER A 254 38.63 6.66 29.01
C SER A 254 37.63 7.82 29.18
N ASP A 255 37.02 8.35 28.10
CA ASP A 255 36.20 9.57 28.23
C ASP A 255 34.70 9.41 27.88
N MET A 256 34.20 8.17 27.94
CA MET A 256 32.75 7.90 27.77
C MET A 256 31.93 8.14 29.04
N ARG A 257 32.53 8.69 30.10
CA ARG A 257 31.83 8.92 31.39
C ARG A 257 31.41 10.38 31.61
N LYS A 258 31.84 11.33 30.81
CA LYS A 258 31.54 12.78 31.02
C LYS A 258 30.34 13.32 30.23
N HIS A 259 29.78 12.57 29.28
CA HIS A 259 28.59 13.04 28.54
C HIS A 259 27.24 12.68 29.15
N LYS A 260 27.20 12.03 30.34
CA LYS A 260 25.97 11.71 31.06
C LYS A 260 25.48 12.77 32.06
N GLU A 261 26.24 13.81 32.32
CA GLU A 261 25.87 14.84 33.32
C GLU A 261 25.33 16.15 32.72
N VAL A 262 25.25 16.31 31.40
CA VAL A 262 24.70 17.54 30.76
C VAL A 262 23.24 17.38 30.31
N LEU A 263 22.62 16.22 30.53
CA LEU A 263 21.20 15.96 30.25
C LEU A 263 20.44 15.55 31.54
N ARG A 264 20.58 16.39 32.56
CA ARG A 264 19.61 16.43 33.68
C ARG A 264 18.95 17.79 33.78
#